data_45a4c3c6bd546808e2565df72df48c43
#
_entry.id   45a4c3c6bd546808e2565df72df48c43
#
_cell.length_a   1.000
_cell.length_b   1.000
_cell.length_c   1.000
_cell.angle_alpha   90.00
_cell.angle_beta   90.00
_cell.angle_gamma   90.00
#
_symmetry.space_group_name_H-M   'P 1'
#
loop_
_entity.id
_entity.type
_entity.pdbx_description
1 polymer ?
#
loop_
_entity_poly.entity_id
_entity_poly.type
_entity_poly.pdbx_seq_one_letter_code
_entity_poly.pdbx_strand_id
1 'polypeptide(L)'
;MKVDDIIAEALRTGTDITPDDRKEWALFACALKVLGYDESDFVALSNLHGTDAIKSRKVWRSERSPQRYVKTIEQAEKKIAYFAKQAGMNLRGQRWKDVTRHRQSNRTRPQRPPQPPKLPPVYIRPDDILKAARNAPLSTLFNFLCRQFQVNEVNRVFLLYRVGATREFGCNPGMMGTAFPYIDYSGRCVDVKLMAYDPNGHRRKNGYSANWYLAKAKLNDRRAPWPLFGEHLLNLNPSAPVAVVESEKTALIASIALPGYVWVATGSKQNLNAERCRALKGRAVYLFPDVDGAEEWARRGLELAKQGFIVYNCAEVVTENAKNAGDDIADIILQKLWQ
;
A
#
# COMPACT_ATOMS: atom_id res chain seq x y z
N MET A 1 -38.47 -1.35 -3.47
CA MET A 1 -38.19 -2.13 -4.68
C MET A 1 -36.88 -2.89 -4.41
N LYS A 2 -36.89 -4.20 -4.59
CA LYS A 2 -35.66 -5.01 -4.46
C LYS A 2 -34.72 -4.70 -5.62
N VAL A 3 -33.43 -4.97 -5.48
CA VAL A 3 -32.47 -4.73 -6.59
C VAL A 3 -32.85 -5.55 -7.82
N ASP A 4 -33.27 -6.80 -7.62
CA ASP A 4 -33.76 -7.63 -8.74
C ASP A 4 -34.93 -6.96 -9.48
N ASP A 5 -35.86 -6.30 -8.75
CA ASP A 5 -36.95 -5.55 -9.36
C ASP A 5 -36.47 -4.30 -10.10
N ILE A 6 -35.46 -3.61 -9.56
CA ILE A 6 -34.82 -2.44 -10.20
C ILE A 6 -34.21 -2.83 -11.54
N ILE A 7 -33.42 -3.91 -11.54
CA ILE A 7 -32.73 -4.41 -12.74
C ILE A 7 -33.72 -4.92 -13.77
N ALA A 8 -34.72 -5.71 -13.34
CA ALA A 8 -35.78 -6.19 -14.22
C ALA A 8 -36.57 -5.03 -14.84
N GLU A 9 -36.90 -4.01 -14.06
CA GLU A 9 -37.64 -2.83 -14.53
C GLU A 9 -36.78 -1.99 -15.48
N ALA A 10 -35.47 -1.80 -15.20
CA ALA A 10 -34.54 -1.12 -16.08
C ALA A 10 -34.48 -1.80 -17.46
N LEU A 11 -34.35 -3.13 -17.49
CA LEU A 11 -34.29 -3.90 -18.71
C LEU A 11 -35.65 -3.89 -19.46
N ARG A 12 -36.79 -3.95 -18.72
CA ARG A 12 -38.14 -3.93 -19.30
C ARG A 12 -38.49 -2.59 -19.93
N THR A 13 -38.09 -1.49 -19.29
CA THR A 13 -38.43 -0.12 -19.75
C THR A 13 -37.38 0.48 -20.67
N GLY A 14 -36.24 -0.15 -20.82
CA GLY A 14 -35.10 0.41 -21.52
C GLY A 14 -34.46 1.59 -20.78
N THR A 15 -34.69 1.71 -19.46
CA THR A 15 -34.10 2.81 -18.65
C THR A 15 -32.64 2.53 -18.41
N ASP A 16 -31.77 3.40 -18.91
CA ASP A 16 -30.34 3.29 -18.69
C ASP A 16 -29.98 3.72 -17.26
N ILE A 17 -29.57 2.75 -16.44
CA ILE A 17 -29.06 2.94 -15.07
C ILE A 17 -27.54 2.82 -14.98
N THR A 18 -26.87 2.74 -16.11
CA THR A 18 -25.41 2.58 -16.19
C THR A 18 -24.73 3.95 -16.10
N PRO A 19 -23.72 4.14 -15.22
CA PRO A 19 -23.04 5.42 -15.11
C PRO A 19 -22.18 5.75 -16.34
N ASP A 20 -22.09 7.04 -16.68
CA ASP A 20 -21.25 7.55 -17.77
C ASP A 20 -19.76 7.52 -17.45
N ASP A 21 -19.41 7.79 -16.19
CA ASP A 21 -18.01 7.81 -15.74
C ASP A 21 -17.42 6.42 -15.66
N ARG A 22 -16.23 6.24 -16.22
CA ARG A 22 -15.55 4.93 -16.29
C ARG A 22 -15.28 4.32 -14.90
N LYS A 23 -15.01 5.14 -13.88
CA LYS A 23 -14.74 4.64 -12.51
C LYS A 23 -16.03 4.19 -11.85
N GLU A 24 -17.11 4.95 -12.04
CA GLU A 24 -18.44 4.59 -11.55
C GLU A 24 -18.99 3.37 -12.27
N TRP A 25 -18.72 3.24 -13.58
CA TRP A 25 -19.06 2.05 -14.36
C TRP A 25 -18.38 0.78 -13.83
N ALA A 26 -17.09 0.86 -13.47
CA ALA A 26 -16.38 -0.23 -12.80
C ALA A 26 -16.97 -0.55 -11.41
N LEU A 27 -17.40 0.48 -10.65
CA LEU A 27 -18.09 0.30 -9.36
C LEU A 27 -19.46 -0.34 -9.53
N PHE A 28 -20.19 -0.01 -10.60
CA PHE A 28 -21.47 -0.63 -10.96
C PHE A 28 -21.27 -2.13 -11.26
N ALA A 29 -20.26 -2.50 -12.06
CA ALA A 29 -19.88 -3.89 -12.30
C ALA A 29 -19.52 -4.64 -11.01
N CYS A 30 -18.75 -4.00 -10.09
CA CYS A 30 -18.43 -4.57 -8.79
C CYS A 30 -19.66 -4.80 -7.93
N ALA A 31 -20.63 -3.88 -7.93
CA ALA A 31 -21.86 -4.02 -7.18
C ALA A 31 -22.69 -5.20 -7.69
N LEU A 32 -22.85 -5.34 -8.99
CA LEU A 32 -23.55 -6.47 -9.61
C LEU A 32 -22.90 -7.81 -9.26
N LYS A 33 -21.55 -7.90 -9.33
CA LYS A 33 -20.82 -9.11 -8.93
C LYS A 33 -21.03 -9.50 -7.47
N VAL A 34 -21.02 -8.51 -6.56
CA VAL A 34 -21.27 -8.75 -5.13
C VAL A 34 -22.70 -9.25 -4.89
N LEU A 35 -23.64 -8.81 -5.70
CA LEU A 35 -25.04 -9.25 -5.68
C LEU A 35 -25.26 -10.61 -6.35
N GLY A 36 -24.27 -11.14 -7.08
CA GLY A 36 -24.31 -12.45 -7.72
C GLY A 36 -24.87 -12.43 -9.14
N TYR A 37 -24.92 -11.28 -9.79
CA TYR A 37 -25.20 -11.16 -11.21
C TYR A 37 -24.01 -11.61 -12.05
N ASP A 38 -24.25 -11.98 -13.27
CA ASP A 38 -23.22 -12.48 -14.21
C ASP A 38 -22.79 -11.46 -15.28
N GLU A 39 -21.90 -11.88 -16.17
CA GLU A 39 -21.39 -11.03 -17.26
C GLU A 39 -22.51 -10.65 -18.25
N SER A 40 -23.48 -11.53 -18.46
CA SER A 40 -24.58 -11.27 -19.41
C SER A 40 -25.53 -10.20 -18.89
N ASP A 41 -25.81 -10.19 -17.60
CA ASP A 41 -26.63 -9.16 -16.94
C ASP A 41 -25.99 -7.78 -17.06
N PHE A 42 -24.68 -7.70 -16.78
CA PHE A 42 -23.92 -6.45 -16.89
C PHE A 42 -23.86 -5.95 -18.34
N VAL A 43 -23.67 -6.85 -19.30
CA VAL A 43 -23.66 -6.49 -20.73
C VAL A 43 -25.05 -6.02 -21.19
N ALA A 44 -26.11 -6.68 -20.73
CA ALA A 44 -27.48 -6.28 -21.08
C ALA A 44 -27.81 -4.85 -20.58
N LEU A 45 -27.45 -4.54 -19.33
CA LEU A 45 -27.63 -3.19 -18.77
C LEU A 45 -26.74 -2.14 -19.47
N SER A 46 -25.48 -2.48 -19.75
CA SER A 46 -24.55 -1.58 -20.43
C SER A 46 -24.96 -1.30 -21.90
N ASN A 47 -25.68 -2.22 -22.53
CA ASN A 47 -26.22 -2.01 -23.89
C ASN A 47 -27.32 -0.94 -23.90
N LEU A 48 -28.05 -0.73 -22.81
CA LEU A 48 -29.01 0.38 -22.67
C LEU A 48 -28.30 1.74 -22.76
N HIS A 49 -27.06 1.81 -22.30
CA HIS A 49 -26.18 2.98 -22.43
C HIS A 49 -25.60 3.16 -23.85
N GLY A 50 -25.91 2.28 -24.80
CA GLY A 50 -25.32 2.29 -26.12
C GLY A 50 -23.83 1.83 -26.17
N THR A 51 -23.37 1.20 -25.10
CA THR A 51 -21.97 0.73 -25.00
C THR A 51 -21.80 -0.61 -25.72
N ASP A 52 -20.72 -0.72 -26.50
CA ASP A 52 -20.34 -1.97 -27.17
C ASP A 52 -20.14 -3.12 -26.16
N ALA A 53 -20.75 -4.27 -26.46
CA ALA A 53 -20.64 -5.49 -25.65
C ALA A 53 -19.19 -5.94 -25.38
N ILE A 54 -18.26 -5.68 -26.31
CA ILE A 54 -16.84 -5.99 -26.16
C ILE A 54 -16.22 -5.13 -25.06
N LYS A 55 -16.54 -3.83 -25.03
CA LYS A 55 -16.08 -2.90 -23.99
C LYS A 55 -16.65 -3.28 -22.63
N SER A 56 -17.93 -3.63 -22.57
CA SER A 56 -18.61 -4.06 -21.33
C SER A 56 -17.97 -5.31 -20.75
N ARG A 57 -17.75 -6.34 -21.57
CA ARG A 57 -17.05 -7.57 -21.14
C ARG A 57 -15.64 -7.29 -20.66
N LYS A 58 -14.90 -6.35 -21.28
CA LYS A 58 -13.57 -5.97 -20.85
C LYS A 58 -13.58 -5.34 -19.47
N VAL A 59 -14.53 -4.45 -19.16
CA VAL A 59 -14.69 -3.86 -17.83
C VAL A 59 -15.08 -4.93 -16.83
N TRP A 60 -16.08 -5.76 -17.13
CA TRP A 60 -16.47 -6.86 -16.24
C TRP A 60 -15.29 -7.76 -15.88
N ARG A 61 -14.51 -8.19 -16.84
CA ARG A 61 -13.37 -9.10 -16.64
C ARG A 61 -12.19 -8.46 -15.93
N SER A 62 -12.02 -7.12 -16.03
CA SER A 62 -10.95 -6.39 -15.33
C SER A 62 -11.15 -6.37 -13.82
N GLU A 63 -12.42 -6.41 -13.35
CA GLU A 63 -12.76 -6.32 -11.93
C GLU A 63 -12.75 -7.70 -11.26
N ARG A 64 -11.54 -8.24 -11.04
CA ARG A 64 -11.33 -9.60 -10.48
C ARG A 64 -11.61 -9.71 -8.98
N SER A 65 -11.60 -8.60 -8.26
CA SER A 65 -11.78 -8.54 -6.80
C SER A 65 -12.80 -7.47 -6.42
N PRO A 66 -14.09 -7.67 -6.73
CA PRO A 66 -15.13 -6.66 -6.52
C PRO A 66 -15.27 -6.23 -5.06
N GLN A 67 -15.00 -7.13 -4.10
CA GLN A 67 -15.03 -6.83 -2.66
C GLN A 67 -13.99 -5.79 -2.23
N ARG A 68 -13.03 -5.47 -3.07
CA ARG A 68 -12.09 -4.37 -2.83
C ARG A 68 -12.79 -3.00 -2.80
N TYR A 69 -13.84 -2.85 -3.59
CA TYR A 69 -14.56 -1.60 -3.79
C TYR A 69 -15.96 -1.61 -3.16
N VAL A 70 -16.60 -2.78 -3.14
CA VAL A 70 -17.95 -2.98 -2.58
C VAL A 70 -17.90 -4.18 -1.64
N LYS A 71 -17.85 -3.91 -0.34
CA LYS A 71 -17.50 -4.92 0.68
C LYS A 71 -18.71 -5.77 1.14
N THR A 72 -19.91 -5.21 1.09
CA THR A 72 -21.13 -5.88 1.59
C THR A 72 -22.25 -5.85 0.57
N ILE A 73 -23.19 -6.79 0.70
CA ILE A 73 -24.42 -6.82 -0.11
C ILE A 73 -25.19 -5.51 0.05
N GLU A 74 -25.32 -5.00 1.27
CA GLU A 74 -26.02 -3.72 1.54
C GLU A 74 -25.37 -2.54 0.81
N GLN A 75 -24.04 -2.49 0.75
CA GLN A 75 -23.34 -1.46 -0.03
C GLN A 75 -23.58 -1.61 -1.53
N ALA A 76 -23.63 -2.84 -2.03
CA ALA A 76 -23.93 -3.12 -3.43
C ALA A 76 -25.37 -2.69 -3.78
N GLU A 77 -26.34 -3.06 -2.97
CA GLU A 77 -27.75 -2.67 -3.14
C GLU A 77 -27.94 -1.14 -3.13
N LYS A 78 -27.32 -0.45 -2.17
CA LYS A 78 -27.34 1.03 -2.12
C LYS A 78 -26.75 1.66 -3.38
N LYS A 79 -25.70 1.07 -3.93
CA LYS A 79 -25.03 1.55 -5.14
C LYS A 79 -25.94 1.41 -6.36
N ILE A 80 -26.56 0.26 -6.56
CA ILE A 80 -27.51 0.04 -7.67
C ILE A 80 -28.72 0.97 -7.53
N ALA A 81 -29.30 1.11 -6.33
CA ALA A 81 -30.39 2.04 -6.09
C ALA A 81 -30.01 3.51 -6.33
N TYR A 82 -28.78 3.89 -6.02
CA TYR A 82 -28.26 5.23 -6.31
C TYR A 82 -28.26 5.48 -7.84
N PHE A 83 -27.70 4.58 -8.64
CA PHE A 83 -27.66 4.75 -10.09
C PHE A 83 -29.07 4.74 -10.71
N ALA A 84 -29.94 3.85 -10.25
CA ALA A 84 -31.34 3.83 -10.71
C ALA A 84 -32.09 5.14 -10.40
N LYS A 85 -31.83 5.75 -9.22
CA LYS A 85 -32.39 7.06 -8.86
C LYS A 85 -31.83 8.18 -9.73
N GLN A 86 -30.53 8.16 -10.05
CA GLN A 86 -29.91 9.12 -10.98
C GLN A 86 -30.52 9.03 -12.38
N ALA A 87 -30.85 7.82 -12.83
CA ALA A 87 -31.54 7.56 -14.08
C ALA A 87 -33.05 7.91 -14.06
N GLY A 88 -33.56 8.52 -12.99
CA GLY A 88 -34.94 8.96 -12.86
C GLY A 88 -35.96 7.88 -12.50
N MET A 89 -35.50 6.66 -12.11
CA MET A 89 -36.45 5.61 -11.67
C MET A 89 -37.13 5.96 -10.34
N ASN A 90 -38.45 5.76 -10.28
CA ASN A 90 -39.20 6.01 -9.07
C ASN A 90 -39.17 4.83 -8.11
N LEU A 91 -38.28 4.95 -7.09
CA LEU A 91 -38.03 3.88 -6.10
C LEU A 91 -38.96 4.01 -4.85
N ARG A 92 -40.07 4.75 -4.91
CA ARG A 92 -41.00 4.95 -3.77
C ARG A 92 -41.76 3.65 -3.46
N GLY A 93 -41.62 3.13 -2.23
CA GLY A 93 -42.54 2.15 -1.67
C GLY A 93 -42.02 1.01 -0.81
N GLN A 94 -40.74 0.83 -0.51
CA GLN A 94 -40.33 -0.23 0.44
C GLN A 94 -39.17 0.16 1.36
N ARG A 95 -39.34 -0.17 2.67
CA ARG A 95 -38.30 -0.05 3.69
C ARG A 95 -37.22 -1.13 3.49
N TRP A 96 -35.97 -0.74 3.43
CA TRP A 96 -34.77 -1.57 3.25
C TRP A 96 -34.52 -2.62 4.36
N LYS A 97 -35.40 -2.75 5.36
CA LYS A 97 -35.11 -3.57 6.56
C LYS A 97 -35.38 -5.07 6.43
N ASP A 98 -36.06 -5.54 5.39
CA ASP A 98 -36.53 -6.93 5.35
C ASP A 98 -35.80 -7.88 4.40
N VAL A 99 -34.85 -7.40 3.62
CA VAL A 99 -34.19 -8.22 2.57
C VAL A 99 -33.09 -9.15 3.10
N THR A 100 -32.54 -8.87 4.28
CA THR A 100 -31.45 -9.66 4.86
C THR A 100 -31.89 -10.99 5.47
N ARG A 101 -33.17 -11.21 5.74
CA ARG A 101 -33.66 -12.41 6.43
C ARG A 101 -34.00 -13.62 5.54
N HIS A 102 -34.35 -13.43 4.27
CA HIS A 102 -34.92 -14.52 3.45
C HIS A 102 -33.94 -15.25 2.53
N ARG A 103 -32.74 -14.71 2.26
CA ARG A 103 -31.72 -15.41 1.43
C ARG A 103 -30.75 -16.30 2.21
N GLN A 104 -30.81 -16.29 3.56
CA GLN A 104 -29.91 -17.11 4.37
C GLN A 104 -30.34 -18.57 4.55
N SER A 105 -31.57 -18.96 4.15
CA SER A 105 -32.12 -20.27 4.51
C SER A 105 -31.93 -21.42 3.51
N ASN A 106 -31.55 -21.15 2.23
CA ASN A 106 -31.52 -22.26 1.24
C ASN A 106 -30.35 -22.24 0.25
N ARG A 107 -29.27 -21.52 0.51
CA ARG A 107 -28.00 -21.80 -0.16
C ARG A 107 -27.01 -22.24 0.92
N THR A 108 -26.85 -23.54 1.10
CA THR A 108 -25.59 -24.09 1.62
C THR A 108 -24.51 -23.45 0.75
N ARG A 109 -23.82 -22.46 1.35
CA ARG A 109 -22.61 -21.87 0.77
C ARG A 109 -21.73 -23.06 0.40
N PRO A 110 -21.34 -23.28 -0.87
CA PRO A 110 -20.37 -24.32 -1.16
C PRO A 110 -19.22 -24.06 -0.19
N GLN A 111 -18.96 -25.01 0.70
CA GLN A 111 -17.82 -24.92 1.60
C GLN A 111 -16.64 -24.70 0.66
N ARG A 112 -16.00 -23.54 0.82
CA ARG A 112 -14.77 -23.23 0.10
C ARG A 112 -13.88 -24.45 0.35
N PRO A 113 -13.41 -25.15 -0.70
CA PRO A 113 -12.56 -26.31 -0.49
C PRO A 113 -11.47 -25.90 0.52
N PRO A 114 -11.13 -26.73 1.49
CA PRO A 114 -10.16 -26.39 2.51
C PRO A 114 -8.94 -25.84 1.79
N GLN A 115 -8.56 -24.61 2.13
CA GLN A 115 -7.37 -24.00 1.53
C GLN A 115 -6.21 -24.96 1.80
N PRO A 116 -5.41 -25.32 0.80
CA PRO A 116 -4.24 -26.14 1.03
C PRO A 116 -3.43 -25.53 2.19
N PRO A 117 -2.85 -26.33 3.06
CA PRO A 117 -2.10 -25.84 4.21
C PRO A 117 -1.08 -24.80 3.70
N LYS A 118 -1.07 -23.62 4.33
CA LYS A 118 -0.14 -22.56 3.97
C LYS A 118 1.28 -23.10 4.10
N LEU A 119 2.02 -23.08 3.02
CA LEU A 119 3.44 -23.46 3.05
C LEU A 119 4.19 -22.58 4.07
N PRO A 120 5.22 -23.12 4.74
CA PRO A 120 6.00 -22.33 5.70
C PRO A 120 6.61 -21.10 5.03
N PRO A 121 6.77 -19.99 5.79
CA PRO A 121 7.40 -18.79 5.28
C PRO A 121 8.79 -19.05 4.72
N VAL A 122 9.16 -18.33 3.67
CA VAL A 122 10.52 -18.29 3.12
C VAL A 122 11.19 -17.02 3.60
N TYR A 123 12.45 -17.13 3.97
CA TYR A 123 13.31 -16.00 4.30
C TYR A 123 14.49 -15.96 3.33
N ILE A 124 14.95 -14.75 3.01
CA ILE A 124 16.11 -14.55 2.15
C ILE A 124 17.37 -14.83 2.97
N ARG A 125 18.29 -15.58 2.39
CA ARG A 125 19.50 -16.00 3.09
C ARG A 125 20.38 -14.80 3.49
N PRO A 126 20.96 -14.81 4.71
CA PRO A 126 21.84 -13.73 5.17
C PRO A 126 22.99 -13.45 4.22
N ASP A 127 23.60 -14.48 3.64
CA ASP A 127 24.71 -14.35 2.70
C ASP A 127 24.35 -13.57 1.44
N ASP A 128 23.13 -13.75 0.92
CA ASP A 128 22.66 -13.01 -0.26
C ASP A 128 22.49 -11.53 0.06
N ILE A 129 22.01 -11.22 1.28
CA ILE A 129 21.88 -9.84 1.77
C ILE A 129 23.26 -9.19 1.97
N LEU A 130 24.18 -9.90 2.61
CA LEU A 130 25.55 -9.40 2.83
C LEU A 130 26.30 -9.20 1.50
N LYS A 131 26.10 -10.09 0.52
CA LYS A 131 26.65 -9.94 -0.82
C LYS A 131 26.11 -8.69 -1.51
N ALA A 132 24.79 -8.43 -1.43
CA ALA A 132 24.19 -7.22 -1.97
C ALA A 132 24.71 -5.96 -1.25
N ALA A 133 24.83 -5.98 0.08
CA ALA A 133 25.32 -4.87 0.89
C ALA A 133 26.76 -4.50 0.56
N ARG A 134 27.66 -5.46 0.31
CA ARG A 134 29.05 -5.19 -0.15
C ARG A 134 29.09 -4.42 -1.47
N ASN A 135 28.08 -4.53 -2.29
CA ASN A 135 27.96 -3.82 -3.56
C ASN A 135 27.27 -2.45 -3.43
N ALA A 136 26.91 -2.00 -2.22
CA ALA A 136 26.23 -0.73 -1.99
C ALA A 136 26.86 0.47 -2.73
N PRO A 137 28.21 0.63 -2.79
CA PRO A 137 28.86 1.72 -3.53
C PRO A 137 28.56 1.75 -5.02
N LEU A 138 28.02 0.69 -5.60
CA LEU A 138 27.60 0.64 -7.00
C LEU A 138 26.22 1.22 -7.22
N SER A 139 25.42 1.49 -6.17
CA SER A 139 24.07 2.04 -6.31
C SER A 139 24.06 3.56 -6.48
N THR A 140 23.12 4.04 -7.27
CA THR A 140 22.94 5.47 -7.51
C THR A 140 22.60 6.23 -6.22
N LEU A 141 21.77 5.64 -5.35
CA LEU A 141 21.42 6.27 -4.07
C LEU A 141 22.63 6.43 -3.14
N PHE A 142 23.48 5.41 -3.05
CA PHE A 142 24.71 5.50 -2.26
C PHE A 142 25.60 6.65 -2.73
N ASN A 143 25.83 6.74 -4.05
CA ASN A 143 26.64 7.80 -4.65
C ASN A 143 26.00 9.18 -4.49
N PHE A 144 24.67 9.28 -4.55
CA PHE A 144 23.96 10.52 -4.22
C PHE A 144 24.25 10.95 -2.77
N LEU A 145 24.09 10.04 -1.81
CA LEU A 145 24.30 10.36 -0.39
C LEU A 145 25.75 10.71 -0.05
N CYS A 146 26.74 10.10 -0.71
CA CYS A 146 28.16 10.46 -0.57
C CYS A 146 28.48 11.88 -1.07
N ARG A 147 27.62 12.50 -1.87
CA ARG A 147 27.73 13.92 -2.24
C ARG A 147 27.10 14.86 -1.22
N GLN A 148 26.25 14.34 -0.33
CA GLN A 148 25.55 15.11 0.69
C GLN A 148 26.18 14.99 2.07
N PHE A 149 26.79 13.84 2.38
CA PHE A 149 27.30 13.47 3.69
C PHE A 149 28.71 12.88 3.57
N GLN A 150 29.40 12.78 4.69
CA GLN A 150 30.68 12.09 4.73
C GLN A 150 30.54 10.62 4.38
N VAL A 151 31.42 10.12 3.54
CA VAL A 151 31.38 8.75 3.00
C VAL A 151 31.34 7.69 4.13
N ASN A 152 32.07 7.93 5.24
CA ASN A 152 32.09 7.01 6.38
C ASN A 152 30.71 6.89 7.04
N GLU A 153 29.95 8.01 7.16
CA GLU A 153 28.60 7.99 7.72
C GLU A 153 27.61 7.28 6.78
N VAL A 154 27.73 7.51 5.49
CA VAL A 154 26.92 6.80 4.49
C VAL A 154 27.20 5.30 4.55
N ASN A 155 28.48 4.89 4.55
CA ASN A 155 28.89 3.50 4.70
C ASN A 155 28.33 2.88 5.99
N ARG A 156 28.48 3.56 7.12
CA ARG A 156 27.95 3.12 8.42
C ARG A 156 26.44 2.82 8.35
N VAL A 157 25.66 3.74 7.80
CA VAL A 157 24.19 3.59 7.73
C VAL A 157 23.80 2.51 6.75
N PHE A 158 24.41 2.43 5.57
CA PHE A 158 24.14 1.36 4.60
C PHE A 158 24.45 -0.04 5.19
N LEU A 159 25.57 -0.19 5.89
CA LEU A 159 25.91 -1.43 6.57
C LEU A 159 24.94 -1.75 7.70
N LEU A 160 24.56 -0.75 8.50
CA LEU A 160 23.63 -0.89 9.61
C LEU A 160 22.27 -1.43 9.13
N TYR A 161 21.72 -0.84 8.08
CA TYR A 161 20.46 -1.26 7.46
C TYR A 161 20.61 -2.42 6.47
N ARG A 162 21.83 -2.88 6.21
CA ARG A 162 22.17 -3.92 5.21
C ARG A 162 21.68 -3.57 3.80
N VAL A 163 21.60 -2.29 3.48
CA VAL A 163 21.19 -1.80 2.16
C VAL A 163 22.27 -2.10 1.14
N GLY A 164 21.86 -2.58 -0.03
CA GLY A 164 22.77 -2.99 -1.08
C GLY A 164 22.42 -2.44 -2.46
N ALA A 165 23.17 -2.89 -3.46
CA ALA A 165 22.90 -2.60 -4.85
C ALA A 165 22.23 -3.78 -5.57
N THR A 166 21.45 -3.48 -6.61
CA THR A 166 20.82 -4.46 -7.48
C THR A 166 21.03 -4.11 -8.95
N ARG A 167 21.25 -5.13 -9.79
CA ARG A 167 21.33 -4.99 -11.24
C ARG A 167 19.95 -4.86 -11.93
N GLU A 168 18.89 -4.94 -11.17
CA GLU A 168 17.51 -4.91 -11.69
C GLU A 168 17.24 -3.72 -12.62
N PHE A 169 17.84 -2.55 -12.32
CA PHE A 169 17.58 -1.29 -13.01
C PHE A 169 18.80 -0.75 -13.76
N GLY A 170 19.82 -1.58 -13.95
CA GLY A 170 21.05 -1.23 -14.65
C GLY A 170 22.25 -1.98 -14.10
N CYS A 171 23.33 -2.05 -14.89
CA CYS A 171 24.54 -2.80 -14.56
C CYS A 171 25.79 -1.91 -14.41
N ASN A 172 25.69 -0.63 -14.77
CA ASN A 172 26.83 0.29 -14.69
C ASN A 172 27.08 0.72 -13.24
N PRO A 173 28.32 0.69 -12.76
CA PRO A 173 28.69 1.23 -11.46
C PRO A 173 28.19 2.69 -11.30
N GLY A 174 27.64 3.00 -10.11
CA GLY A 174 27.08 4.33 -9.84
C GLY A 174 25.69 4.59 -10.45
N MET A 175 25.15 3.63 -11.23
CA MET A 175 23.82 3.71 -11.84
C MET A 175 22.92 2.50 -11.50
N MET A 176 23.39 1.60 -10.64
CA MET A 176 22.63 0.44 -10.21
C MET A 176 21.49 0.84 -9.26
N GLY A 177 20.44 0.06 -9.26
CA GLY A 177 19.35 0.20 -8.31
C GLY A 177 19.79 -0.11 -6.88
N THR A 178 18.93 0.25 -5.94
CA THR A 178 19.12 0.04 -4.50
C THR A 178 18.23 -1.11 -4.02
N ALA A 179 18.79 -1.98 -3.19
CA ALA A 179 18.11 -3.10 -2.56
C ALA A 179 17.91 -2.81 -1.06
N PHE A 180 16.66 -2.67 -0.64
CA PHE A 180 16.26 -2.42 0.75
C PHE A 180 15.74 -3.70 1.39
N PRO A 181 16.52 -4.38 2.24
CA PRO A 181 16.05 -5.60 2.91
C PRO A 181 15.09 -5.25 4.06
N TYR A 182 13.98 -5.95 4.12
CA TYR A 182 13.03 -5.90 5.22
C TYR A 182 13.34 -7.03 6.19
N ILE A 183 14.07 -6.69 7.24
CA ILE A 183 14.59 -7.63 8.23
C ILE A 183 13.75 -7.49 9.50
N ASP A 184 13.18 -8.59 9.98
CA ASP A 184 12.34 -8.61 11.17
C ASP A 184 13.18 -8.44 12.46
N TYR A 185 12.47 -8.26 13.58
CA TYR A 185 13.08 -8.10 14.90
C TYR A 185 14.05 -9.24 15.28
N SER A 186 13.83 -10.44 14.74
CA SER A 186 14.69 -11.61 14.96
C SER A 186 15.89 -11.68 14.00
N GLY A 187 16.09 -10.70 13.13
CA GLY A 187 17.19 -10.63 12.20
C GLY A 187 16.99 -11.42 10.89
N ARG A 188 15.78 -11.95 10.62
CA ARG A 188 15.47 -12.70 9.41
C ARG A 188 14.98 -11.77 8.31
N CYS A 189 15.51 -11.88 7.10
CA CYS A 189 15.08 -11.07 5.98
C CYS A 189 13.81 -11.65 5.34
N VAL A 190 12.71 -10.91 5.46
CA VAL A 190 11.38 -11.29 4.99
C VAL A 190 11.22 -11.06 3.49
N ASP A 191 11.73 -9.95 2.96
CA ASP A 191 11.74 -9.62 1.54
C ASP A 191 12.74 -8.50 1.26
N VAL A 192 13.02 -8.22 0.00
CA VAL A 192 13.86 -7.09 -0.43
C VAL A 192 13.11 -6.23 -1.42
N LYS A 193 12.97 -4.93 -1.12
CA LYS A 193 12.42 -3.94 -2.03
C LYS A 193 13.52 -3.43 -2.94
N LEU A 194 13.29 -3.50 -4.24
CA LEU A 194 14.23 -3.07 -5.27
C LEU A 194 13.73 -1.76 -5.87
N MET A 195 14.56 -0.72 -5.84
CA MET A 195 14.20 0.62 -6.32
C MET A 195 15.30 1.27 -7.14
N ALA A 196 14.88 2.06 -8.13
CA ALA A 196 15.78 2.88 -8.94
C ALA A 196 15.69 4.35 -8.50
N TYR A 197 16.85 4.97 -8.41
CA TYR A 197 17.01 6.42 -8.17
C TYR A 197 17.79 7.05 -9.32
N ASP A 198 17.54 8.33 -9.57
CA ASP A 198 18.37 9.14 -10.45
C ASP A 198 19.62 9.68 -9.70
N PRO A 199 20.57 10.31 -10.40
CA PRO A 199 21.75 10.88 -9.76
C PRO A 199 21.44 11.96 -8.72
N ASN A 200 20.28 12.60 -8.76
CA ASN A 200 19.85 13.63 -7.81
C ASN A 200 19.08 13.04 -6.61
N GLY A 201 19.04 11.71 -6.49
CA GLY A 201 18.38 11.03 -5.37
C GLY A 201 16.86 10.96 -5.48
N HIS A 202 16.27 11.33 -6.62
CA HIS A 202 14.84 11.17 -6.84
C HIS A 202 14.51 9.77 -7.33
N ARG A 203 13.37 9.25 -6.89
CA ARG A 203 12.87 7.96 -7.37
C ARG A 203 12.55 8.03 -8.87
N ARG A 204 13.11 7.12 -9.65
CA ARG A 204 12.76 6.97 -11.06
C ARG A 204 11.37 6.33 -11.18
N LYS A 205 10.46 6.98 -11.91
CA LYS A 205 9.04 6.57 -12.01
C LYS A 205 8.76 5.82 -13.32
N ASN A 206 9.09 6.39 -14.44
CA ASN A 206 8.71 5.85 -15.76
C ASN A 206 9.53 4.59 -16.12
N GLY A 207 8.86 3.43 -16.19
CA GLY A 207 9.49 2.15 -16.48
C GLY A 207 10.28 1.53 -15.32
N TYR A 208 10.37 2.21 -14.16
CA TYR A 208 11.13 1.79 -12.99
C TYR A 208 10.24 1.63 -11.75
N SER A 209 9.21 0.82 -11.86
CA SER A 209 8.37 0.47 -10.72
C SER A 209 9.17 -0.23 -9.64
N ALA A 210 8.87 0.04 -8.36
CA ALA A 210 9.45 -0.72 -7.27
C ALA A 210 9.08 -2.20 -7.40
N ASN A 211 10.08 -3.06 -7.29
CA ASN A 211 9.92 -4.51 -7.35
C ASN A 211 10.21 -5.15 -5.98
N TRP A 212 9.63 -6.31 -5.75
CA TRP A 212 9.89 -7.13 -4.58
C TRP A 212 10.56 -8.43 -4.99
N TYR A 213 11.61 -8.82 -4.27
CA TYR A 213 12.40 -10.01 -4.62
C TYR A 213 11.55 -11.28 -4.63
N LEU A 214 10.74 -11.51 -3.58
CA LEU A 214 9.86 -12.69 -3.53
C LEU A 214 8.77 -12.66 -4.60
N ALA A 215 8.29 -11.48 -5.01
CA ALA A 215 7.34 -11.35 -6.11
C ALA A 215 7.95 -11.82 -7.43
N LYS A 216 9.18 -11.40 -7.71
CA LYS A 216 9.93 -11.84 -8.90
C LYS A 216 10.22 -13.34 -8.87
N ALA A 217 10.53 -13.87 -7.68
CA ALA A 217 10.74 -15.31 -7.48
C ALA A 217 9.44 -16.12 -7.44
N LYS A 218 8.27 -15.50 -7.62
CA LYS A 218 6.92 -16.13 -7.51
C LYS A 218 6.68 -16.83 -6.16
N LEU A 219 7.20 -16.27 -5.09
CA LEU A 219 7.12 -16.79 -3.71
C LEU A 219 6.33 -15.87 -2.76
N ASN A 220 5.49 -14.97 -3.28
CA ASN A 220 4.71 -14.02 -2.49
C ASN A 220 3.77 -14.67 -1.47
N ASP A 221 3.19 -15.81 -1.81
CA ASP A 221 2.29 -16.60 -0.98
C ASP A 221 3.00 -17.20 0.25
N ARG A 222 4.32 -17.25 0.21
CA ARG A 222 5.19 -17.75 1.29
C ARG A 222 5.89 -16.64 2.08
N ARG A 223 5.46 -15.39 1.95
CA ARG A 223 6.04 -14.27 2.69
C ARG A 223 5.60 -14.30 4.15
N ALA A 224 6.53 -14.09 5.06
CA ALA A 224 6.25 -13.84 6.47
C ALA A 224 5.52 -12.51 6.68
N PRO A 225 4.90 -12.25 7.84
CA PRO A 225 4.32 -10.95 8.17
C PRO A 225 5.35 -9.82 7.99
N TRP A 226 4.91 -8.75 7.35
CA TRP A 226 5.78 -7.62 7.03
C TRP A 226 6.38 -6.94 8.26
N PRO A 227 7.72 -6.81 8.38
CA PRO A 227 8.35 -5.93 9.34
C PRO A 227 8.38 -4.49 8.83
N LEU A 228 8.74 -3.55 9.68
CA LEU A 228 9.18 -2.22 9.26
C LEU A 228 10.58 -2.32 8.62
N PHE A 229 10.88 -1.44 7.66
CA PHE A 229 12.28 -1.30 7.22
C PHE A 229 13.11 -0.77 8.40
N GLY A 230 14.24 -1.42 8.69
CA GLY A 230 15.06 -1.10 9.87
C GLY A 230 14.58 -1.74 11.19
N GLU A 231 13.54 -2.58 11.20
CA GLU A 231 12.99 -3.21 12.42
C GLU A 231 14.04 -3.97 13.23
N HIS A 232 14.99 -4.63 12.58
CA HIS A 232 16.09 -5.36 13.26
C HIS A 232 17.00 -4.46 14.12
N LEU A 233 17.02 -3.15 13.87
CA LEU A 233 17.81 -2.18 14.63
C LEU A 233 17.23 -1.92 16.02
N LEU A 234 15.94 -2.19 16.20
CA LEU A 234 15.25 -2.05 17.49
C LEU A 234 15.89 -2.94 18.56
N ASN A 235 16.36 -4.13 18.16
CA ASN A 235 17.01 -5.06 19.07
C ASN A 235 18.43 -4.63 19.47
N LEU A 236 19.11 -3.87 18.59
CA LEU A 236 20.44 -3.35 18.86
C LEU A 236 20.43 -2.15 19.83
N ASN A 237 19.31 -1.41 19.87
CA ASN A 237 19.16 -0.21 20.69
C ASN A 237 17.80 -0.24 21.42
N PRO A 238 17.62 -1.08 22.46
CA PRO A 238 16.32 -1.32 23.09
C PRO A 238 15.76 -0.11 23.83
N SER A 239 16.60 0.82 24.32
CA SER A 239 16.20 2.01 25.05
C SER A 239 16.04 3.27 24.19
N ALA A 240 16.56 3.28 22.97
CA ALA A 240 16.49 4.47 22.11
C ALA A 240 15.05 4.75 21.64
N PRO A 241 14.63 6.01 21.53
CA PRO A 241 13.35 6.37 20.94
C PRO A 241 13.30 5.93 19.45
N VAL A 242 12.11 5.64 18.96
CA VAL A 242 11.91 5.19 17.57
C VAL A 242 11.26 6.29 16.78
N ALA A 243 11.86 6.64 15.63
CA ALA A 243 11.27 7.55 14.67
C ALA A 243 10.77 6.76 13.44
N VAL A 244 9.52 7.02 13.04
CA VAL A 244 8.85 6.35 11.93
C VAL A 244 8.64 7.32 10.79
N VAL A 245 9.08 6.94 9.60
CA VAL A 245 8.91 7.68 8.34
C VAL A 245 8.23 6.83 7.27
N GLU A 246 7.84 7.45 6.16
CA GLU A 246 7.21 6.71 5.08
C GLU A 246 8.22 5.90 4.26
N SER A 247 9.32 6.52 3.80
CA SER A 247 10.23 5.93 2.83
C SER A 247 11.54 5.42 3.45
N GLU A 248 12.10 4.39 2.82
CA GLU A 248 13.39 3.80 3.19
C GLU A 248 14.54 4.82 3.01
N LYS A 249 14.49 5.64 1.95
CA LYS A 249 15.50 6.71 1.70
C LYS A 249 15.49 7.70 2.85
N THR A 250 14.32 8.13 3.27
CA THR A 250 14.14 9.07 4.39
C THR A 250 14.72 8.51 5.68
N ALA A 251 14.47 7.22 6.00
CA ALA A 251 15.05 6.57 7.17
C ALA A 251 16.59 6.55 7.14
N LEU A 252 17.21 6.30 5.99
CA LEU A 252 18.67 6.34 5.85
C LEU A 252 19.23 7.76 6.10
N ILE A 253 18.66 8.77 5.42
CA ILE A 253 19.09 10.17 5.54
C ILE A 253 18.95 10.65 7.00
N ALA A 254 17.80 10.40 7.60
CA ALA A 254 17.55 10.79 8.98
C ALA A 254 18.47 10.05 9.97
N SER A 255 18.84 8.79 9.71
CA SER A 255 19.81 8.03 10.53
C SER A 255 21.24 8.59 10.45
N ILE A 256 21.61 9.25 9.35
CA ILE A 256 22.89 9.93 9.24
C ILE A 256 22.84 11.23 10.07
N ALA A 257 21.82 12.05 9.86
CA ALA A 257 21.75 13.40 10.42
C ALA A 257 21.29 13.45 11.87
N LEU A 258 20.43 12.52 12.29
CA LEU A 258 19.78 12.47 13.60
C LEU A 258 19.96 11.10 14.27
N PRO A 259 21.17 10.71 14.65
CA PRO A 259 21.48 9.36 15.14
C PRO A 259 20.92 9.03 16.54
N GLY A 260 20.28 9.99 17.19
CA GLY A 260 19.65 9.79 18.52
C GLY A 260 18.37 8.91 18.49
N TYR A 261 17.84 8.61 17.30
CA TYR A 261 16.68 7.75 17.11
C TYR A 261 17.04 6.45 16.41
N VAL A 262 16.24 5.41 16.63
CA VAL A 262 16.18 4.28 15.69
C VAL A 262 15.15 4.64 14.61
N TRP A 263 15.61 4.93 13.42
CA TRP A 263 14.75 5.29 12.29
C TRP A 263 14.23 4.04 11.58
N VAL A 264 12.92 3.94 11.42
CA VAL A 264 12.26 2.85 10.70
C VAL A 264 11.30 3.41 9.65
N ALA A 265 11.07 2.66 8.57
CA ALA A 265 10.12 3.08 7.55
C ALA A 265 8.98 2.09 7.35
N THR A 266 7.78 2.63 7.10
CA THR A 266 6.58 1.83 6.77
C THR A 266 6.60 1.33 5.33
N GLY A 267 7.37 1.96 4.45
CA GLY A 267 7.47 1.67 3.01
C GLY A 267 6.31 2.21 2.18
N SER A 268 5.29 2.78 2.82
CA SER A 268 4.20 3.50 2.18
C SER A 268 3.30 4.17 3.24
N LYS A 269 2.66 5.28 2.88
CA LYS A 269 1.73 6.06 3.72
C LYS A 269 0.65 5.18 4.41
N GLN A 270 0.12 4.20 3.70
CA GLN A 270 -0.97 3.34 4.17
C GLN A 270 -0.52 2.23 5.13
N ASN A 271 0.76 2.00 5.29
CA ASN A 271 1.30 0.89 6.09
C ASN A 271 1.49 1.21 7.57
N LEU A 272 1.19 2.42 8.02
CA LEU A 272 1.21 2.76 9.44
C LEU A 272 -0.04 2.16 10.12
N ASN A 273 0.11 0.97 10.70
CA ASN A 273 -0.95 0.24 11.40
C ASN A 273 -0.35 -0.69 12.47
N ALA A 274 -1.19 -1.19 13.39
CA ALA A 274 -0.74 -1.97 14.55
C ALA A 274 -0.03 -3.29 14.19
N GLU A 275 -0.46 -3.96 13.11
CA GLU A 275 0.18 -5.19 12.66
C GLU A 275 1.62 -4.90 12.20
N ARG A 276 1.81 -3.86 11.40
CA ARG A 276 3.11 -3.45 10.89
C ARG A 276 4.02 -2.92 12.02
N CYS A 277 3.44 -2.16 12.95
CA CYS A 277 4.14 -1.53 14.06
C CYS A 277 4.27 -2.42 15.30
N ARG A 278 3.91 -3.70 15.25
CA ARG A 278 3.87 -4.62 16.41
C ARG A 278 5.17 -4.64 17.21
N ALA A 279 6.32 -4.52 16.54
CA ALA A 279 7.64 -4.49 17.17
C ALA A 279 7.93 -3.19 17.95
N LEU A 280 7.08 -2.16 17.80
CA LEU A 280 7.22 -0.86 18.48
C LEU A 280 6.47 -0.79 19.81
N LYS A 281 5.73 -1.83 20.21
CA LYS A 281 5.00 -1.83 21.48
C LYS A 281 5.96 -1.63 22.66
N GLY A 282 5.56 -0.76 23.60
CA GLY A 282 6.34 -0.43 24.80
C GLY A 282 7.47 0.57 24.56
N ARG A 283 7.63 1.12 23.35
CA ARG A 283 8.64 2.13 23.01
C ARG A 283 7.99 3.48 22.73
N ALA A 284 8.73 4.56 22.99
CA ALA A 284 8.34 5.90 22.53
C ALA A 284 8.49 5.98 21.01
N VAL A 285 7.40 6.23 20.31
CA VAL A 285 7.30 6.23 18.82
C VAL A 285 7.00 7.64 18.35
N TYR A 286 7.88 8.21 17.55
CA TYR A 286 7.77 9.54 16.97
C TYR A 286 7.44 9.42 15.49
N LEU A 287 6.30 9.98 15.05
CA LEU A 287 5.83 9.90 13.67
C LEU A 287 6.24 11.16 12.91
N PHE A 288 7.03 10.98 11.84
CA PHE A 288 7.43 12.05 10.92
C PHE A 288 6.81 11.79 9.55
N PRO A 289 5.55 12.18 9.31
CA PRO A 289 4.89 12.01 8.02
C PRO A 289 5.48 12.94 6.95
N ASP A 290 5.31 12.58 5.68
CA ASP A 290 5.42 13.54 4.59
C ASP A 290 4.33 14.61 4.75
N VAL A 291 4.55 15.84 4.25
CA VAL A 291 3.59 16.96 4.41
C VAL A 291 2.19 16.57 3.97
N ASP A 292 2.06 15.95 2.79
CA ASP A 292 0.79 15.50 2.22
C ASP A 292 0.18 14.27 2.93
N GLY A 293 0.89 13.69 3.89
CA GLY A 293 0.49 12.57 4.75
C GLY A 293 0.13 12.94 6.18
N ALA A 294 0.35 14.18 6.58
CA ALA A 294 0.28 14.63 7.97
C ALA A 294 -1.07 14.32 8.65
N GLU A 295 -2.19 14.66 7.99
CA GLU A 295 -3.54 14.43 8.52
C GLU A 295 -3.85 12.92 8.67
N GLU A 296 -3.54 12.13 7.65
CA GLU A 296 -3.76 10.69 7.71
C GLU A 296 -2.93 10.02 8.79
N TRP A 297 -1.66 10.42 8.94
CA TRP A 297 -0.79 9.86 9.96
C TRP A 297 -1.17 10.30 11.38
N ALA A 298 -1.68 11.53 11.55
CA ALA A 298 -2.26 11.97 12.82
C ALA A 298 -3.41 11.06 13.24
N ARG A 299 -4.36 10.77 12.35
CA ARG A 299 -5.48 9.86 12.59
C ARG A 299 -5.00 8.43 12.91
N ARG A 300 -4.05 7.90 12.13
CA ARG A 300 -3.47 6.55 12.36
C ARG A 300 -2.69 6.48 13.66
N GLY A 301 -1.98 7.55 14.04
CA GLY A 301 -1.28 7.66 15.32
C GLY A 301 -2.24 7.55 16.50
N LEU A 302 -3.41 8.21 16.43
CA LEU A 302 -4.47 8.07 17.42
C LEU A 302 -5.04 6.64 17.48
N GLU A 303 -5.18 5.98 16.34
CA GLU A 303 -5.61 4.57 16.29
C GLU A 303 -4.58 3.64 16.94
N LEU A 304 -3.29 3.88 16.74
CA LEU A 304 -2.21 3.14 17.41
C LEU A 304 -2.21 3.40 18.91
N ALA A 305 -2.36 4.65 19.34
CA ALA A 305 -2.43 5.00 20.77
C ALA A 305 -3.59 4.29 21.48
N LYS A 306 -4.77 4.20 20.86
CA LYS A 306 -5.91 3.41 21.35
C LYS A 306 -5.60 1.91 21.50
N GLN A 307 -4.60 1.40 20.77
CA GLN A 307 -4.15 0.01 20.84
C GLN A 307 -2.92 -0.19 21.76
N GLY A 308 -2.60 0.82 22.59
CA GLY A 308 -1.58 0.75 23.61
C GLY A 308 -0.16 1.06 23.14
N PHE A 309 -0.01 1.77 21.99
CA PHE A 309 1.28 2.31 21.57
C PHE A 309 1.51 3.69 22.20
N ILE A 310 2.76 4.02 22.53
CA ILE A 310 3.18 5.34 23.02
C ILE A 310 3.60 6.17 21.82
N VAL A 311 2.71 7.02 21.29
CA VAL A 311 2.89 7.71 20.00
C VAL A 311 2.94 9.22 20.19
N TYR A 312 3.92 9.85 19.55
CA TYR A 312 4.07 11.30 19.44
C TYR A 312 3.99 11.70 17.97
N ASN A 313 3.12 12.64 17.63
CA ASN A 313 3.02 13.17 16.28
C ASN A 313 3.97 14.34 16.08
N CYS A 314 4.91 14.23 15.17
CA CYS A 314 5.90 15.25 14.82
C CYS A 314 5.62 15.90 13.44
N ALA A 315 4.37 15.87 12.97
CA ALA A 315 4.00 16.46 11.69
C ALA A 315 4.35 17.95 11.61
N GLU A 316 4.19 18.71 12.69
CA GLU A 316 4.51 20.14 12.74
C GLU A 316 5.99 20.41 12.41
N VAL A 317 6.91 19.58 12.90
CA VAL A 317 8.35 19.69 12.61
C VAL A 317 8.62 19.63 11.10
N VAL A 318 7.85 18.82 10.39
CA VAL A 318 7.98 18.68 8.93
C VAL A 318 7.24 19.81 8.21
N THR A 319 5.98 20.08 8.56
CA THR A 319 5.13 21.04 7.85
C THR A 319 5.63 22.49 7.97
N GLU A 320 6.17 22.88 9.14
CA GLU A 320 6.69 24.24 9.36
C GLU A 320 8.02 24.52 8.64
N ASN A 321 8.79 23.48 8.33
CA ASN A 321 10.09 23.59 7.67
C ASN A 321 10.08 23.20 6.19
N ALA A 322 8.97 22.67 5.68
CA ALA A 322 8.82 22.23 4.31
C ALA A 322 8.64 23.41 3.35
N LYS A 323 9.16 23.28 2.13
CA LYS A 323 8.97 24.25 1.03
C LYS A 323 7.89 23.79 0.05
N ASN A 324 7.64 22.49 -0.04
CA ASN A 324 6.70 21.89 -0.97
C ASN A 324 5.75 20.91 -0.28
N ALA A 325 4.59 20.70 -0.86
CA ALA A 325 3.57 19.79 -0.31
C ALA A 325 3.98 18.30 -0.23
N GLY A 326 5.01 17.90 -0.93
CA GLY A 326 5.52 16.52 -0.92
C GLY A 326 6.83 16.35 -0.15
N ASP A 327 7.30 17.38 0.55
CA ASP A 327 8.54 17.32 1.31
C ASP A 327 8.38 16.39 2.53
N ASP A 328 9.47 15.74 2.89
CA ASP A 328 9.61 14.93 4.09
C ASP A 328 10.78 15.43 4.97
N ILE A 329 11.03 14.78 6.09
CA ILE A 329 12.13 15.17 7.00
C ILE A 329 13.50 15.08 6.32
N ALA A 330 13.69 14.19 5.33
CA ALA A 330 14.95 14.08 4.59
C ALA A 330 15.16 15.29 3.68
N ASP A 331 14.12 15.82 3.06
CA ASP A 331 14.21 17.01 2.22
C ASP A 331 14.60 18.23 3.06
N ILE A 332 14.04 18.35 4.28
CA ILE A 332 14.42 19.41 5.24
C ILE A 332 15.88 19.28 5.67
N ILE A 333 16.34 18.07 6.00
CA ILE A 333 17.73 17.80 6.36
C ILE A 333 18.67 18.21 5.21
N LEU A 334 18.38 17.77 3.98
CA LEU A 334 19.20 18.06 2.81
C LEU A 334 19.23 19.56 2.49
N GLN A 335 18.11 20.27 2.68
CA GLN A 335 18.06 21.72 2.49
C GLN A 335 18.93 22.49 3.50
N LYS A 336 18.98 22.04 4.76
CA LYS A 336 19.78 22.68 5.83
C LYS A 336 21.29 22.44 5.68
N LEU A 337 21.70 21.40 4.97
CA LEU A 337 23.12 21.14 4.70
C LEU A 337 23.73 22.12 3.68
N TRP A 338 22.89 22.83 2.92
CA TRP A 338 23.31 23.79 1.89
C TRP A 338 23.14 25.26 2.30
N GLN A 339 22.73 25.52 3.54
CA GLN A 339 22.67 26.83 4.17
C GLN A 339 23.88 27.07 5.08
#